data_416586f706d4514e86f284a7dd01dadd
#
_entry.id   416586f706d4514e86f284a7dd01dadd
#
_cell.length_a   1.000
_cell.length_b   1.000
_cell.length_c   1.000
_cell.angle_alpha   90.00
_cell.angle_beta   90.00
_cell.angle_gamma   90.00
#
_symmetry.space_group_name_H-M   'P 1'
#
loop_
_entity.id
_entity.type
_entity.pdbx_description
1 polymer ?
#
loop_
_entity_poly.entity_id
_entity_poly.type
_entity_poly.pdbx_seq_one_letter_code
_entity_poly.pdbx_strand_id
1 'polypeptide(L)'
;MPKPRQKDESLNANRRGMTLRELAALLPKQESFSAVVAAMKRGQAGAIDGAWGSSAGLVVATLTQQVGGDKPLLVVLPRMHDVDEFADDVFNFLGEVPAIFPAWESWPPDGSAADAVGGARLRVLRALNSDKPPRVIVTSGPALMQPVPSRDEIAASSRSLRIGSDIDVEELLRWLIERGFERVPAVELPGEVSVHGGIVDIFPTDSEEPLRLEFFGDELESLRRFDVESQRTIETLSEVNVTALGQKSEVRGQESEKDAVGSTIPAHLPVGSWIAFVELPELIDEARQYLGRLSEAEGLAGIHDVIASLTDFANVTIAPLAADSFETSCHLQVESVERFTGPKHEVLNELATVVGRDERVVIACHNDGELERLSELLRDFSSAESHEPITDGRDPFPEGQEEKGLRRPAHGSQLTAGQTVLSQRVDLCVGRVNRGFRLVAEKIVVIGDHELFGRTAIARETKRRRKVESRAIDSFIELSEGDFVVHLSHGIARYRGMTLMEKGDATEEHLTLEFANRVLIYVPVSLIHLVQKYVGGQRSSPELSTIGGASWAKRKQKVADAVADLATDMILLQAARETKPGFAYPQDSHMVKEFDAAFPYEETPDQLSAIEDCK
;
A
#
# COMPACT_ATOMS: atom_id res chain seq x y z
N MET A 1 26.35 3.67 29.45
CA MET A 1 25.85 4.28 28.21
C MET A 1 27.01 4.81 27.42
N PRO A 2 27.43 4.19 26.32
CA PRO A 2 28.34 4.78 25.36
C PRO A 2 27.53 5.59 24.34
N LYS A 3 28.02 6.79 24.02
CA LYS A 3 27.48 7.70 23.01
C LYS A 3 27.45 7.02 21.65
N PRO A 4 26.43 7.24 20.81
CA PRO A 4 26.44 6.74 19.43
C PRO A 4 27.61 7.36 18.68
N ARG A 5 28.39 6.53 18.02
CA ARG A 5 29.44 6.96 17.09
C ARG A 5 28.77 7.73 15.95
N GLN A 6 29.11 9.01 15.82
CA GLN A 6 28.88 9.76 14.60
C GLN A 6 29.52 8.96 13.44
N LYS A 7 28.69 8.43 12.55
CA LYS A 7 29.14 7.94 11.25
C LYS A 7 29.76 9.13 10.51
N ASP A 8 30.91 8.90 9.92
CA ASP A 8 31.64 9.85 9.10
C ASP A 8 30.75 10.44 7.99
N GLU A 9 30.16 11.58 8.25
CA GLU A 9 29.49 12.42 7.24
C GLU A 9 30.47 13.10 6.26
N SER A 10 31.78 12.87 6.44
CA SER A 10 32.81 13.59 5.68
C SER A 10 33.15 13.01 4.32
N LEU A 11 32.70 11.78 3.98
CA LEU A 11 32.94 11.16 2.67
C LEU A 11 31.85 11.43 1.62
N ASN A 12 30.67 11.91 2.02
CA ASN A 12 29.56 12.22 1.11
C ASN A 12 29.35 13.72 0.84
N ALA A 13 30.24 14.59 1.29
CA ALA A 13 30.02 16.05 1.24
C ALA A 13 30.27 16.71 -0.13
N ASN A 14 30.62 15.98 -1.20
CA ASN A 14 31.09 16.64 -2.43
C ASN A 14 30.32 16.34 -3.73
N ARG A 15 29.22 15.59 -3.71
CA ARG A 15 28.22 15.56 -4.80
C ARG A 15 26.87 15.14 -4.25
N ARG A 16 26.07 16.07 -3.76
CA ARG A 16 24.62 15.81 -3.65
C ARG A 16 24.07 15.71 -5.07
N GLY A 17 23.84 14.48 -5.52
CA GLY A 17 23.10 14.18 -6.73
C GLY A 17 21.67 14.73 -6.64
N MET A 18 21.02 14.93 -7.76
CA MET A 18 19.61 15.31 -7.82
C MET A 18 18.74 14.16 -7.29
N THR A 19 17.82 14.47 -6.41
CA THR A 19 16.84 13.53 -5.85
C THR A 19 15.50 13.64 -6.59
N LEU A 20 14.64 12.62 -6.49
CA LEU A 20 13.29 12.67 -7.08
C LEU A 20 12.48 13.87 -6.56
N ARG A 21 12.63 14.24 -5.28
CA ARG A 21 11.93 15.38 -4.66
C ARG A 21 12.31 16.73 -5.26
N GLU A 22 13.55 16.86 -5.69
CA GLU A 22 14.03 18.13 -6.30
C GLU A 22 13.47 18.35 -7.70
N LEU A 23 12.98 17.29 -8.37
CA LEU A 23 12.34 17.40 -9.68
C LEU A 23 11.06 18.25 -9.62
N ALA A 24 10.29 18.18 -8.53
CA ALA A 24 9.08 18.97 -8.36
C ALA A 24 9.33 20.50 -8.39
N ALA A 25 10.56 20.94 -8.08
CA ALA A 25 10.94 22.35 -8.14
C ALA A 25 11.26 22.86 -9.57
N LEU A 26 11.27 21.98 -10.57
CA LEU A 26 11.62 22.32 -11.95
C LEU A 26 10.40 22.81 -12.74
N LEU A 27 9.27 22.13 -12.64
CA LEU A 27 8.07 22.45 -13.42
C LEU A 27 7.56 23.89 -13.21
N PRO A 28 7.59 24.50 -12.00
CA PRO A 28 7.19 25.89 -11.82
C PRO A 28 8.09 26.92 -12.53
N LYS A 29 9.26 26.51 -13.04
CA LYS A 29 10.13 27.38 -13.83
C LYS A 29 9.61 27.56 -15.25
N GLN A 30 8.75 26.66 -15.72
CA GLN A 30 8.08 26.82 -17.01
C GLN A 30 6.95 27.85 -16.88
N GLU A 31 6.94 28.83 -17.77
CA GLU A 31 5.97 29.94 -17.77
C GLU A 31 4.52 29.41 -17.91
N SER A 32 4.30 28.45 -18.82
CA SER A 32 3.00 27.82 -19.03
C SER A 32 2.49 27.07 -17.78
N PHE A 33 3.35 26.33 -17.08
CA PHE A 33 2.98 25.66 -15.83
C PHE A 33 2.62 26.67 -14.75
N SER A 34 3.42 27.72 -14.59
CA SER A 34 3.14 28.80 -13.64
C SER A 34 1.84 29.54 -13.96
N ALA A 35 1.47 29.68 -15.25
CA ALA A 35 0.21 30.27 -15.67
C ALA A 35 -0.99 29.42 -15.23
N VAL A 36 -0.92 28.07 -15.38
CA VAL A 36 -1.94 27.14 -14.88
C VAL A 36 -2.07 27.24 -13.36
N VAL A 37 -0.96 27.22 -12.62
CA VAL A 37 -0.98 27.40 -11.17
C VAL A 37 -1.61 28.73 -10.77
N ALA A 38 -1.30 29.81 -11.48
CA ALA A 38 -1.89 31.13 -11.23
C ALA A 38 -3.40 31.16 -11.52
N ALA A 39 -3.87 30.45 -12.55
CA ALA A 39 -5.29 30.27 -12.84
C ALA A 39 -6.01 29.52 -11.72
N MET A 40 -5.44 28.39 -11.26
CA MET A 40 -5.98 27.62 -10.13
C MET A 40 -6.04 28.44 -8.83
N LYS A 41 -5.03 29.28 -8.55
CA LYS A 41 -5.06 30.21 -7.39
C LYS A 41 -6.18 31.24 -7.47
N ARG A 42 -6.70 31.53 -8.67
CA ARG A 42 -7.88 32.38 -8.89
C ARG A 42 -9.21 31.60 -8.89
N GLY A 43 -9.16 30.29 -8.62
CA GLY A 43 -10.34 29.42 -8.68
C GLY A 43 -10.78 29.04 -10.10
N GLN A 44 -9.88 29.17 -11.09
CA GLN A 44 -10.15 28.84 -12.50
C GLN A 44 -9.65 27.43 -12.81
N ALA A 45 -10.25 26.84 -13.84
CA ALA A 45 -9.80 25.55 -14.38
C ALA A 45 -8.55 25.72 -15.25
N GLY A 46 -7.73 24.65 -15.34
CA GLY A 46 -6.58 24.58 -16.23
C GLY A 46 -6.39 23.18 -16.80
N ALA A 47 -5.46 23.05 -17.74
CA ALA A 47 -5.06 21.76 -18.28
C ALA A 47 -3.53 21.64 -18.30
N ILE A 48 -3.05 20.43 -17.99
CA ILE A 48 -1.65 20.03 -18.14
C ILE A 48 -1.66 18.75 -18.97
N ASP A 49 -1.17 18.84 -20.19
CA ASP A 49 -1.07 17.73 -21.11
C ASP A 49 0.38 17.31 -21.34
N GLY A 50 0.58 16.17 -22.01
CA GLY A 50 1.89 15.58 -22.24
C GLY A 50 2.46 14.82 -21.03
N ALA A 51 1.70 14.64 -19.94
CA ALA A 51 2.16 13.90 -18.77
C ALA A 51 2.01 12.38 -18.97
N TRP A 52 3.12 11.69 -19.15
CA TRP A 52 3.19 10.24 -19.36
C TRP A 52 3.77 9.50 -18.15
N GLY A 53 3.25 8.30 -17.87
CA GLY A 53 3.78 7.43 -16.80
C GLY A 53 3.85 8.15 -15.46
N SER A 54 4.97 8.00 -14.75
CA SER A 54 5.14 8.60 -13.43
C SER A 54 5.29 10.12 -13.44
N SER A 55 5.40 10.76 -14.62
CA SER A 55 5.43 12.22 -14.69
C SER A 55 4.11 12.87 -14.26
N ALA A 56 2.98 12.17 -14.36
CA ALA A 56 1.71 12.64 -13.80
C ALA A 56 1.78 12.73 -12.25
N GLY A 57 2.45 11.77 -11.59
CA GLY A 57 2.74 11.83 -10.15
C GLY A 57 3.66 13.02 -9.80
N LEU A 58 4.65 13.33 -10.62
CA LEU A 58 5.50 14.51 -10.48
C LEU A 58 4.69 15.82 -10.59
N VAL A 59 3.76 15.91 -11.56
CA VAL A 59 2.85 17.05 -11.70
C VAL A 59 2.03 17.24 -10.43
N VAL A 60 1.42 16.17 -9.92
CA VAL A 60 0.63 16.20 -8.68
C VAL A 60 1.47 16.63 -7.48
N ALA A 61 2.68 16.07 -7.31
CA ALA A 61 3.61 16.48 -6.26
C ALA A 61 3.95 17.98 -6.36
N THR A 62 4.17 18.47 -7.57
CA THR A 62 4.45 19.90 -7.82
C THR A 62 3.24 20.78 -7.48
N LEU A 63 2.05 20.41 -7.94
CA LEU A 63 0.81 21.14 -7.62
C LEU A 63 0.56 21.19 -6.13
N THR A 64 0.77 20.09 -5.42
CA THR A 64 0.63 20.02 -3.95
C THR A 64 1.52 21.01 -3.23
N GLN A 65 2.73 21.26 -3.73
CA GLN A 65 3.63 22.27 -3.17
C GLN A 65 3.14 23.70 -3.45
N GLN A 66 2.30 23.90 -4.47
CA GLN A 66 1.75 25.21 -4.87
C GLN A 66 0.41 25.54 -4.22
N VAL A 67 -0.32 24.53 -3.74
CA VAL A 67 -1.54 24.72 -2.93
C VAL A 67 -1.14 25.42 -1.62
N GLY A 68 -1.78 26.53 -1.30
CA GLY A 68 -1.44 27.30 -0.11
C GLY A 68 -2.08 26.73 1.16
N GLY A 69 -1.33 26.72 2.25
CA GLY A 69 -1.81 26.34 3.57
C GLY A 69 -2.14 24.85 3.73
N ASP A 70 -3.05 24.53 4.66
CA ASP A 70 -3.47 23.16 4.99
C ASP A 70 -4.64 22.66 4.11
N LYS A 71 -4.65 23.06 2.83
CA LYS A 71 -5.72 22.68 1.89
C LYS A 71 -5.31 21.47 1.07
N PRO A 72 -6.18 20.46 0.95
CA PRO A 72 -5.88 19.25 0.21
C PRO A 72 -5.96 19.44 -1.32
N LEU A 73 -5.17 18.64 -2.02
CA LEU A 73 -5.33 18.33 -3.43
C LEU A 73 -5.99 16.94 -3.55
N LEU A 74 -7.21 16.88 -4.09
CA LEU A 74 -7.86 15.63 -4.43
C LEU A 74 -7.46 15.23 -5.84
N VAL A 75 -6.89 14.04 -6.00
CA VAL A 75 -6.50 13.47 -7.28
C VAL A 75 -7.43 12.33 -7.62
N VAL A 76 -8.03 12.39 -8.79
CA VAL A 76 -9.00 11.38 -9.25
C VAL A 76 -8.44 10.66 -10.46
N LEU A 77 -8.27 9.34 -10.32
CA LEU A 77 -7.78 8.43 -11.35
C LEU A 77 -8.94 7.69 -12.04
N PRO A 78 -8.77 7.24 -13.28
CA PRO A 78 -9.76 6.42 -13.96
C PRO A 78 -10.04 5.11 -13.21
N ARG A 79 -9.00 4.34 -12.91
CA ARG A 79 -9.08 2.96 -12.45
C ARG A 79 -8.74 2.80 -10.97
N MET A 80 -9.43 1.89 -10.31
CA MET A 80 -9.20 1.59 -8.89
C MET A 80 -7.81 0.97 -8.62
N HIS A 81 -7.36 0.11 -9.52
CA HIS A 81 -6.08 -0.60 -9.34
C HIS A 81 -4.84 0.26 -9.56
N ASP A 82 -4.96 1.42 -10.21
CA ASP A 82 -3.84 2.35 -10.44
C ASP A 82 -3.59 3.27 -9.22
N VAL A 83 -4.51 3.30 -8.25
CA VAL A 83 -4.47 4.26 -7.13
C VAL A 83 -3.23 4.07 -6.26
N ASP A 84 -2.89 2.83 -5.94
CA ASP A 84 -1.75 2.52 -5.07
C ASP A 84 -0.41 2.87 -5.76
N GLU A 85 -0.22 2.45 -7.03
CA GLU A 85 0.99 2.77 -7.80
C GLU A 85 1.16 4.27 -8.00
N PHE A 86 0.08 4.97 -8.29
CA PHE A 86 0.11 6.42 -8.45
C PHE A 86 0.42 7.15 -7.13
N ALA A 87 -0.12 6.67 -6.02
CA ALA A 87 0.18 7.21 -4.69
C ALA A 87 1.65 7.02 -4.33
N ASP A 88 2.25 5.88 -4.71
CA ASP A 88 3.68 5.63 -4.53
C ASP A 88 4.52 6.60 -5.36
N ASP A 89 4.18 6.85 -6.63
CA ASP A 89 4.85 7.86 -7.45
C ASP A 89 4.78 9.25 -6.80
N VAL A 90 3.59 9.67 -6.35
CA VAL A 90 3.43 10.95 -5.66
C VAL A 90 4.28 11.02 -4.38
N PHE A 91 4.31 9.94 -3.59
CA PHE A 91 5.14 9.87 -2.39
C PHE A 91 6.63 10.09 -2.71
N ASN A 92 7.15 9.44 -3.75
CA ASN A 92 8.56 9.54 -4.11
C ASN A 92 8.95 10.96 -4.55
N PHE A 93 8.06 11.69 -5.24
CA PHE A 93 8.31 13.07 -5.66
C PHE A 93 8.00 14.10 -4.58
N LEU A 94 7.03 13.84 -3.70
CA LEU A 94 6.61 14.78 -2.65
C LEU A 94 7.35 14.57 -1.33
N GLY A 95 7.61 13.31 -0.95
CA GLY A 95 8.16 12.92 0.34
C GLY A 95 7.13 12.79 1.46
N GLU A 96 5.86 13.00 1.16
CA GLU A 96 4.74 12.84 2.09
C GLU A 96 3.79 11.77 1.55
N VAL A 97 3.30 10.91 2.43
CA VAL A 97 2.43 9.80 2.05
C VAL A 97 1.04 10.32 1.72
N PRO A 98 0.55 10.13 0.47
CA PRO A 98 -0.82 10.48 0.13
C PRO A 98 -1.84 9.67 0.92
N ALA A 99 -2.98 10.25 1.25
CA ALA A 99 -4.12 9.51 1.77
C ALA A 99 -4.85 8.83 0.60
N ILE A 100 -5.14 7.54 0.74
CA ILE A 100 -5.87 6.79 -0.28
C ILE A 100 -7.33 6.70 0.13
N PHE A 101 -8.23 7.15 -0.75
CA PHE A 101 -9.67 6.98 -0.59
C PHE A 101 -10.15 5.89 -1.55
N PRO A 102 -10.28 4.63 -1.10
CA PRO A 102 -10.54 3.49 -1.95
C PRO A 102 -12.01 3.38 -2.36
N ALA A 103 -12.28 2.59 -3.40
CA ALA A 103 -13.62 2.17 -3.80
C ALA A 103 -13.89 0.73 -3.35
N TRP A 104 -15.15 0.40 -3.09
CA TRP A 104 -15.60 -0.99 -3.06
C TRP A 104 -15.73 -1.52 -4.50
N GLU A 105 -15.20 -2.71 -4.73
CA GLU A 105 -15.29 -3.37 -6.04
C GLU A 105 -16.72 -3.84 -6.35
N SER A 106 -17.43 -4.31 -5.32
CA SER A 106 -18.84 -4.70 -5.35
C SER A 106 -19.73 -3.65 -4.67
N TRP A 107 -20.99 -3.57 -5.07
CA TRP A 107 -21.97 -2.69 -4.47
C TRP A 107 -23.34 -3.38 -4.36
N PRO A 108 -24.09 -3.28 -3.25
CA PRO A 108 -23.67 -2.66 -1.98
C PRO A 108 -22.53 -3.43 -1.31
N PRO A 109 -21.72 -2.79 -0.43
CA PRO A 109 -20.69 -3.49 0.34
C PRO A 109 -21.35 -4.48 1.32
N ASP A 110 -20.63 -5.56 1.67
CA ASP A 110 -21.13 -6.63 2.56
C ASP A 110 -21.52 -6.16 3.96
N GLY A 111 -21.20 -4.91 4.28
CA GLY A 111 -21.60 -4.26 5.52
C GLY A 111 -20.97 -4.85 6.79
N SER A 112 -19.91 -5.63 6.69
CA SER A 112 -19.16 -6.17 7.83
C SER A 112 -18.47 -5.04 8.63
N ALA A 113 -18.44 -5.15 9.96
CA ALA A 113 -17.64 -4.24 10.79
C ALA A 113 -16.14 -4.34 10.49
N ALA A 114 -15.69 -5.46 9.93
CA ALA A 114 -14.32 -5.70 9.47
C ALA A 114 -14.07 -5.20 8.02
N ASP A 115 -14.96 -4.38 7.44
CA ASP A 115 -14.77 -3.82 6.09
C ASP A 115 -13.56 -2.87 6.05
N ALA A 116 -12.44 -3.38 5.54
CA ALA A 116 -11.19 -2.64 5.42
C ALA A 116 -11.33 -1.40 4.49
N VAL A 117 -12.15 -1.50 3.43
CA VAL A 117 -12.42 -0.40 2.50
C VAL A 117 -13.21 0.69 3.22
N GLY A 118 -14.30 0.33 3.91
CA GLY A 118 -15.10 1.25 4.71
C GLY A 118 -14.26 1.94 5.79
N GLY A 119 -13.43 1.20 6.50
CA GLY A 119 -12.50 1.74 7.49
C GLY A 119 -11.51 2.74 6.91
N ALA A 120 -10.88 2.42 5.77
CA ALA A 120 -9.96 3.33 5.07
C ALA A 120 -10.66 4.61 4.59
N ARG A 121 -11.87 4.49 4.04
CA ARG A 121 -12.71 5.64 3.63
C ARG A 121 -13.02 6.53 4.83
N LEU A 122 -13.48 5.95 5.94
CA LEU A 122 -13.81 6.69 7.16
C LEU A 122 -12.59 7.42 7.73
N ARG A 123 -11.42 6.79 7.70
CA ARG A 123 -10.16 7.40 8.11
C ARG A 123 -9.86 8.68 7.33
N VAL A 124 -10.00 8.65 6.00
CA VAL A 124 -9.78 9.83 5.16
C VAL A 124 -10.82 10.92 5.44
N LEU A 125 -12.10 10.55 5.58
CA LEU A 125 -13.18 11.52 5.90
C LEU A 125 -12.96 12.20 7.25
N ARG A 126 -12.52 11.46 8.26
CA ARG A 126 -12.16 12.04 9.57
C ARG A 126 -10.94 12.97 9.46
N ALA A 127 -9.92 12.54 8.72
CA ALA A 127 -8.75 13.37 8.50
C ALA A 127 -9.09 14.67 7.77
N LEU A 128 -10.01 14.64 6.79
CA LEU A 128 -10.53 15.82 6.10
C LEU A 128 -11.28 16.78 7.03
N ASN A 129 -11.93 16.26 8.06
CA ASN A 129 -12.67 17.05 9.06
C ASN A 129 -11.80 17.46 10.26
N SER A 130 -10.50 17.16 10.26
CA SER A 130 -9.56 17.56 11.30
C SER A 130 -8.87 18.90 11.02
N ASP A 131 -8.20 19.46 12.02
CA ASP A 131 -7.43 20.70 11.88
C ASP A 131 -6.25 20.58 10.90
N LYS A 132 -5.80 19.35 10.63
CA LYS A 132 -4.70 19.06 9.70
C LYS A 132 -5.13 18.00 8.68
N PRO A 133 -5.87 18.39 7.64
CA PRO A 133 -6.25 17.47 6.58
C PRO A 133 -5.03 16.96 5.80
N PRO A 134 -5.13 15.78 5.16
CA PRO A 134 -4.06 15.27 4.31
C PRO A 134 -3.82 16.22 3.14
N ARG A 135 -2.56 16.49 2.81
CA ARG A 135 -2.22 17.41 1.72
C ARG A 135 -2.58 16.86 0.33
N VAL A 136 -2.53 15.54 0.18
CA VAL A 136 -2.92 14.84 -1.05
C VAL A 136 -3.84 13.68 -0.72
N ILE A 137 -4.91 13.56 -1.49
CA ILE A 137 -5.83 12.42 -1.44
C ILE A 137 -5.88 11.84 -2.85
N VAL A 138 -5.59 10.55 -2.97
CA VAL A 138 -5.69 9.83 -4.25
C VAL A 138 -6.90 8.92 -4.21
N THR A 139 -7.72 8.98 -5.25
CA THR A 139 -8.96 8.21 -5.37
C THR A 139 -9.24 7.83 -6.82
N SER A 140 -10.35 7.13 -7.05
CA SER A 140 -10.81 6.71 -8.38
C SER A 140 -12.22 7.20 -8.69
N GLY A 141 -12.57 7.21 -9.98
CA GLY A 141 -13.94 7.54 -10.43
C GLY A 141 -15.04 6.75 -9.71
N PRO A 142 -14.95 5.41 -9.63
CA PRO A 142 -15.89 4.60 -8.86
C PRO A 142 -16.04 5.03 -7.40
N ALA A 143 -14.95 5.38 -6.71
CA ALA A 143 -14.99 5.81 -5.31
C ALA A 143 -15.76 7.11 -5.11
N LEU A 144 -15.72 8.01 -6.10
CA LEU A 144 -16.49 9.28 -6.07
C LEU A 144 -17.99 9.07 -6.11
N MET A 145 -18.46 8.04 -6.81
CA MET A 145 -19.88 7.72 -6.99
C MET A 145 -20.50 7.07 -5.76
N GLN A 146 -19.65 6.45 -4.93
CA GLN A 146 -20.10 5.72 -3.75
C GLN A 146 -20.39 6.68 -2.59
N PRO A 147 -21.55 6.57 -1.92
CA PRO A 147 -21.93 7.47 -0.87
C PRO A 147 -20.99 7.41 0.34
N VAL A 148 -20.99 8.49 1.08
CA VAL A 148 -20.24 8.63 2.33
C VAL A 148 -21.17 9.16 3.43
N PRO A 149 -20.92 8.83 4.70
CA PRO A 149 -21.64 9.44 5.81
C PRO A 149 -21.38 10.95 5.83
N SER A 150 -22.38 11.72 6.21
CA SER A 150 -22.24 13.17 6.38
C SER A 150 -21.33 13.52 7.57
N ARG A 151 -20.86 14.77 7.65
CA ARG A 151 -20.06 15.25 8.78
C ARG A 151 -20.78 15.08 10.12
N ASP A 152 -22.09 15.37 10.13
CA ASP A 152 -22.92 15.25 11.33
C ASP A 152 -23.09 13.79 11.75
N GLU A 153 -23.26 12.87 10.80
CA GLU A 153 -23.32 11.43 11.08
C GLU A 153 -21.97 10.91 11.66
N ILE A 154 -20.85 11.34 11.10
CA ILE A 154 -19.51 10.98 11.64
C ILE A 154 -19.36 11.53 13.06
N ALA A 155 -19.72 12.80 13.31
CA ALA A 155 -19.64 13.42 14.62
C ALA A 155 -20.55 12.73 15.65
N ALA A 156 -21.79 12.42 15.29
CA ALA A 156 -22.74 11.71 16.15
C ALA A 156 -22.36 10.26 16.45
N SER A 157 -21.52 9.66 15.58
CA SER A 157 -21.01 8.30 15.72
C SER A 157 -19.61 8.25 16.31
N SER A 158 -19.10 9.35 16.85
CA SER A 158 -17.76 9.43 17.46
C SER A 158 -17.88 9.74 18.94
N ARG A 159 -17.03 9.06 19.75
CA ARG A 159 -16.86 9.34 21.19
C ARG A 159 -15.39 9.65 21.47
N SER A 160 -15.15 10.71 22.25
CA SER A 160 -13.82 11.02 22.78
C SER A 160 -13.60 10.26 24.08
N LEU A 161 -12.48 9.53 24.14
CA LEU A 161 -12.01 8.83 25.33
C LEU A 161 -10.73 9.52 25.79
N ARG A 162 -10.73 10.01 27.05
CA ARG A 162 -9.63 10.78 27.62
C ARG A 162 -9.22 10.19 28.97
N ILE A 163 -7.93 10.12 29.24
CA ILE A 163 -7.39 9.72 30.55
C ILE A 163 -7.93 10.65 31.64
N GLY A 164 -8.35 10.06 32.77
CA GLY A 164 -8.94 10.77 33.91
C GLY A 164 -10.43 11.11 33.76
N SER A 165 -11.09 10.64 32.70
CA SER A 165 -12.55 10.77 32.58
C SER A 165 -13.28 9.55 33.14
N ASP A 166 -14.43 9.79 33.77
CA ASP A 166 -15.35 8.75 34.22
C ASP A 166 -16.15 8.24 33.02
N ILE A 167 -16.02 6.95 32.73
CA ILE A 167 -16.66 6.29 31.58
C ILE A 167 -17.32 5.01 32.09
N ASP A 168 -18.65 4.94 32.00
CA ASP A 168 -19.37 3.70 32.24
C ASP A 168 -19.00 2.67 31.15
N VAL A 169 -18.23 1.66 31.55
CA VAL A 169 -17.72 0.60 30.65
C VAL A 169 -18.88 -0.16 30.00
N GLU A 170 -19.98 -0.42 30.72
CA GLU A 170 -21.13 -1.15 30.18
C GLU A 170 -21.87 -0.29 29.15
N GLU A 171 -21.99 1.02 29.36
CA GLU A 171 -22.55 1.94 28.38
C GLU A 171 -21.67 2.04 27.14
N LEU A 172 -20.35 2.11 27.30
CA LEU A 172 -19.39 2.12 26.17
C LEU A 172 -19.51 0.84 25.34
N LEU A 173 -19.56 -0.31 25.98
CA LEU A 173 -19.71 -1.60 25.30
C LEU A 173 -21.04 -1.71 24.58
N ARG A 174 -22.14 -1.30 25.22
CA ARG A 174 -23.46 -1.29 24.60
C ARG A 174 -23.44 -0.39 23.35
N TRP A 175 -22.86 0.80 23.48
CA TRP A 175 -22.74 1.76 22.36
C TRP A 175 -21.94 1.19 21.17
N LEU A 176 -20.86 0.42 21.43
CA LEU A 176 -20.07 -0.25 20.40
C LEU A 176 -20.85 -1.38 19.74
N ILE A 177 -21.49 -2.26 20.53
CA ILE A 177 -22.27 -3.41 20.04
C ILE A 177 -23.47 -2.97 19.20
N GLU A 178 -24.22 -1.95 19.64
CA GLU A 178 -25.33 -1.36 18.89
C GLU A 178 -24.88 -0.80 17.53
N ARG A 179 -23.58 -0.55 17.36
CA ARG A 179 -22.97 -0.05 16.13
C ARG A 179 -22.18 -1.11 15.36
N GLY A 180 -22.45 -2.38 15.67
CA GLY A 180 -21.94 -3.51 14.91
C GLY A 180 -20.57 -4.02 15.33
N PHE A 181 -20.02 -3.54 16.47
CA PHE A 181 -18.81 -4.15 17.02
C PHE A 181 -19.12 -5.54 17.56
N GLU A 182 -18.22 -6.48 17.27
CA GLU A 182 -18.32 -7.86 17.77
C GLU A 182 -17.52 -8.03 19.06
N ARG A 183 -18.15 -8.66 20.06
CA ARG A 183 -17.45 -9.00 21.30
C ARG A 183 -16.71 -10.31 21.15
N VAL A 184 -15.39 -10.24 21.26
CA VAL A 184 -14.47 -11.37 21.07
C VAL A 184 -13.60 -11.59 22.32
N PRO A 185 -12.99 -12.79 22.49
CA PRO A 185 -12.04 -13.02 23.58
C PRO A 185 -10.77 -12.16 23.50
N ALA A 186 -10.27 -11.88 22.30
CA ALA A 186 -9.15 -10.99 22.02
C ALA A 186 -9.37 -10.32 20.67
N VAL A 187 -9.05 -9.03 20.56
CA VAL A 187 -9.25 -8.29 19.31
C VAL A 187 -8.14 -8.63 18.32
N GLU A 188 -8.55 -8.94 17.09
CA GLU A 188 -7.67 -9.24 15.96
C GLU A 188 -8.00 -8.36 14.73
N LEU A 189 -9.26 -7.98 14.57
CA LEU A 189 -9.78 -7.27 13.41
C LEU A 189 -10.45 -5.94 13.79
N PRO A 190 -10.45 -4.93 12.89
CA PRO A 190 -11.27 -3.74 13.07
C PRO A 190 -12.76 -4.09 13.29
N GLY A 191 -13.40 -3.38 14.22
CA GLY A 191 -14.79 -3.65 14.60
C GLY A 191 -14.95 -4.67 15.74
N GLU A 192 -13.87 -5.11 16.36
CA GLU A 192 -13.91 -6.01 17.49
C GLU A 192 -13.69 -5.29 18.82
N VAL A 193 -14.26 -5.83 19.88
CA VAL A 193 -14.09 -5.37 21.26
C VAL A 193 -13.90 -6.56 22.21
N SER A 194 -12.95 -6.45 23.12
CA SER A 194 -12.67 -7.47 24.15
C SER A 194 -12.65 -6.83 25.53
N VAL A 195 -13.07 -7.60 26.54
CA VAL A 195 -13.11 -7.13 27.94
C VAL A 195 -12.53 -8.19 28.87
N HIS A 196 -11.51 -7.79 29.62
CA HIS A 196 -10.83 -8.64 30.59
C HIS A 196 -10.62 -7.90 31.92
N GLY A 197 -11.52 -8.11 32.88
CA GLY A 197 -11.47 -7.39 34.17
C GLY A 197 -11.65 -5.88 33.95
N GLY A 198 -10.67 -5.08 34.38
CA GLY A 198 -10.65 -3.62 34.18
C GLY A 198 -10.01 -3.18 32.85
N ILE A 199 -9.78 -4.08 31.89
CA ILE A 199 -9.16 -3.79 30.59
C ILE A 199 -10.20 -3.96 29.48
N VAL A 200 -10.32 -2.94 28.64
CA VAL A 200 -11.15 -2.98 27.42
C VAL A 200 -10.25 -2.74 26.22
N ASP A 201 -10.17 -3.71 25.34
CA ASP A 201 -9.50 -3.59 24.05
C ASP A 201 -10.54 -3.31 22.99
N ILE A 202 -10.33 -2.24 22.21
CA ILE A 202 -11.22 -1.85 21.11
C ILE A 202 -10.37 -1.76 19.84
N PHE A 203 -10.81 -2.38 18.76
CA PHE A 203 -10.21 -2.17 17.46
C PHE A 203 -11.15 -1.28 16.61
N PRO A 204 -10.93 0.05 16.59
CA PRO A 204 -11.78 0.94 15.82
C PRO A 204 -11.74 0.60 14.32
N THR A 205 -12.86 0.73 13.63
CA THR A 205 -12.99 0.38 12.20
C THR A 205 -12.10 1.24 11.30
N ASP A 206 -11.77 2.43 11.75
CA ASP A 206 -10.93 3.41 11.04
C ASP A 206 -9.49 3.50 11.58
N SER A 207 -9.07 2.58 12.42
CA SER A 207 -7.70 2.50 12.96
C SER A 207 -6.91 1.36 12.31
N GLU A 208 -5.58 1.51 12.29
CA GLU A 208 -4.66 0.44 11.88
C GLU A 208 -4.24 -0.43 13.06
N GLU A 209 -4.28 0.13 14.28
CA GLU A 209 -3.98 -0.57 15.51
C GLU A 209 -5.13 -0.48 16.50
N PRO A 210 -5.31 -1.52 17.34
CA PRO A 210 -6.29 -1.50 18.43
C PRO A 210 -5.85 -0.60 19.59
N LEU A 211 -6.85 -0.24 20.38
CA LEU A 211 -6.72 0.56 21.59
C LEU A 211 -6.89 -0.33 22.81
N ARG A 212 -6.03 -0.16 23.81
CA ARG A 212 -6.17 -0.76 25.15
C ARG A 212 -6.49 0.32 26.15
N LEU A 213 -7.63 0.18 26.81
CA LEU A 213 -8.12 1.04 27.85
C LEU A 213 -8.02 0.32 29.17
N GLU A 214 -7.38 0.91 30.17
CA GLU A 214 -7.34 0.34 31.53
C GLU A 214 -8.15 1.23 32.46
N PHE A 215 -9.06 0.61 33.18
CA PHE A 215 -9.99 1.29 34.08
C PHE A 215 -9.73 0.93 35.54
N PHE A 216 -9.82 1.92 36.39
CA PHE A 216 -9.95 1.72 37.84
C PHE A 216 -11.35 2.17 38.28
N GLY A 217 -12.25 1.21 38.48
CA GLY A 217 -13.68 1.52 38.55
C GLY A 217 -14.17 2.03 37.21
N ASP A 218 -14.73 3.23 37.20
CA ASP A 218 -15.20 3.93 35.98
C ASP A 218 -14.18 4.94 35.44
N GLU A 219 -13.08 5.19 36.15
CA GLU A 219 -12.04 6.13 35.71
C GLU A 219 -11.09 5.46 34.72
N LEU A 220 -10.88 6.10 33.55
CA LEU A 220 -9.89 5.68 32.57
C LEU A 220 -8.48 6.09 33.00
N GLU A 221 -7.67 5.16 33.51
CA GLU A 221 -6.31 5.42 33.98
C GLU A 221 -5.26 5.40 32.86
N SER A 222 -5.42 4.51 31.87
CA SER A 222 -4.43 4.30 30.81
C SER A 222 -5.10 4.09 29.47
N LEU A 223 -4.52 4.70 28.43
CA LEU A 223 -4.96 4.61 27.05
C LEU A 223 -3.75 4.43 26.15
N ARG A 224 -3.71 3.34 25.37
CA ARG A 224 -2.56 3.02 24.50
C ARG A 224 -2.99 2.31 23.24
N ARG A 225 -2.21 2.50 22.17
CA ARG A 225 -2.23 1.64 20.99
C ARG A 225 -1.30 0.48 21.21
N PHE A 226 -1.68 -0.69 20.73
CA PHE A 226 -0.86 -1.87 20.82
C PHE A 226 -0.88 -2.67 19.51
N ASP A 227 0.16 -3.44 19.31
CA ASP A 227 0.28 -4.34 18.18
C ASP A 227 -0.42 -5.66 18.46
N VAL A 228 -1.28 -6.11 17.53
CA VAL A 228 -2.10 -7.31 17.67
C VAL A 228 -1.26 -8.57 17.89
N GLU A 229 -0.16 -8.71 17.15
CA GLU A 229 0.64 -9.96 17.17
C GLU A 229 1.53 -10.04 18.39
N SER A 230 2.25 -8.97 18.67
CA SER A 230 3.20 -8.93 19.81
C SER A 230 2.55 -8.52 21.12
N GLN A 231 1.31 -8.00 21.11
CA GLN A 231 0.61 -7.42 22.26
C GLN A 231 1.40 -6.29 22.95
N ARG A 232 2.41 -5.72 22.27
CA ARG A 232 3.24 -4.65 22.80
C ARG A 232 2.61 -3.28 22.56
N THR A 233 2.80 -2.40 23.51
CA THR A 233 2.40 -0.99 23.35
C THR A 233 3.24 -0.32 22.27
N ILE A 234 2.56 0.26 21.28
CA ILE A 234 3.15 1.08 20.22
C ILE A 234 3.26 2.54 20.70
N GLU A 235 2.17 3.06 21.26
CA GLU A 235 2.06 4.46 21.65
C GLU A 235 1.13 4.60 22.86
N THR A 236 1.46 5.53 23.76
CA THR A 236 0.58 5.95 24.86
C THR A 236 -0.10 7.25 24.47
N LEU A 237 -1.42 7.29 24.61
CA LEU A 237 -2.27 8.41 24.22
C LEU A 237 -2.85 9.09 25.46
N SER A 238 -3.08 10.39 25.41
CA SER A 238 -3.86 11.12 26.42
C SER A 238 -5.35 11.17 26.10
N GLU A 239 -5.69 11.10 24.81
CA GLU A 239 -7.04 11.18 24.29
C GLU A 239 -7.11 10.50 22.92
N VAL A 240 -8.26 9.88 22.60
CA VAL A 240 -8.55 9.32 21.29
C VAL A 240 -10.03 9.46 20.97
N ASN A 241 -10.35 9.66 19.70
CA ASN A 241 -11.72 9.61 19.22
C ASN A 241 -11.97 8.23 18.57
N VAL A 242 -12.91 7.47 19.10
CA VAL A 242 -13.39 6.21 18.53
C VAL A 242 -14.65 6.50 17.73
N THR A 243 -14.64 6.13 16.46
CA THR A 243 -15.82 6.24 15.59
C THR A 243 -16.40 4.86 15.35
N ALA A 244 -17.69 4.72 15.62
CA ALA A 244 -18.46 3.51 15.43
C ALA A 244 -19.66 3.83 14.53
N LEU A 245 -19.46 3.76 13.21
CA LEU A 245 -20.56 3.87 12.25
C LEU A 245 -21.26 2.53 12.18
N GLY A 246 -22.40 2.42 12.85
CA GLY A 246 -23.25 1.22 12.78
C GLY A 246 -23.75 1.01 11.37
N GLN A 247 -23.85 -0.27 10.99
CA GLN A 247 -24.62 -0.64 9.81
C GLN A 247 -26.06 -0.17 10.02
N LYS A 248 -26.54 0.68 9.13
CA LYS A 248 -27.97 0.94 8.99
C LYS A 248 -28.63 -0.26 8.31
N SER A 249 -28.62 -1.44 8.93
CA SER A 249 -29.62 -2.46 8.65
C SER A 249 -30.82 -2.15 9.55
N GLU A 250 -31.97 -1.87 8.94
CA GLU A 250 -33.32 -1.88 9.50
C GLU A 250 -33.95 -0.60 10.06
N VAL A 251 -33.40 0.60 9.94
CA VAL A 251 -34.20 1.82 10.23
C VAL A 251 -34.47 2.64 8.96
N ARG A 252 -34.66 2.00 7.81
CA ARG A 252 -35.36 2.55 6.64
C ARG A 252 -36.79 1.99 6.56
N GLY A 253 -37.41 1.86 7.69
CA GLY A 253 -38.88 1.71 7.80
C GLY A 253 -39.48 3.05 8.12
N GLN A 254 -39.89 3.75 7.12
CA GLN A 254 -40.92 4.81 6.98
C GLN A 254 -40.39 6.07 6.28
N GLU A 255 -40.78 6.15 5.02
CA GLU A 255 -41.05 7.38 4.27
C GLU A 255 -39.96 8.46 4.29
N SER A 256 -38.91 8.25 3.47
CA SER A 256 -38.15 9.37 2.91
C SER A 256 -37.85 9.08 1.44
N GLU A 257 -38.44 9.87 0.61
CA GLU A 257 -38.43 9.95 -0.84
C GLU A 257 -37.30 9.22 -1.59
N LYS A 258 -37.69 8.52 -2.64
CA LYS A 258 -36.91 7.67 -3.56
C LYS A 258 -35.71 8.32 -4.28
N ASP A 259 -35.29 9.55 -3.92
CA ASP A 259 -34.31 10.36 -4.64
C ASP A 259 -33.17 10.93 -3.81
N ALA A 260 -32.97 10.54 -2.55
CA ALA A 260 -31.84 11.05 -1.77
C ALA A 260 -30.56 10.26 -2.07
N VAL A 261 -29.82 10.67 -3.11
CA VAL A 261 -28.41 10.30 -3.27
C VAL A 261 -27.67 10.72 -1.99
N GLY A 262 -27.00 9.76 -1.32
CA GLY A 262 -26.20 10.04 -0.11
C GLY A 262 -25.11 11.10 -0.37
N SER A 263 -24.58 11.67 0.70
CA SER A 263 -23.44 12.59 0.58
C SER A 263 -22.25 11.91 -0.13
N THR A 264 -21.47 12.65 -0.89
CA THR A 264 -20.25 12.17 -1.56
C THR A 264 -19.03 12.93 -1.06
N ILE A 265 -17.81 12.46 -1.35
CA ILE A 265 -16.55 13.03 -0.84
C ILE A 265 -16.40 14.54 -1.06
N PRO A 266 -16.90 15.17 -2.16
CA PRO A 266 -16.85 16.62 -2.33
C PRO A 266 -17.41 17.42 -1.15
N ALA A 267 -18.44 16.91 -0.48
CA ALA A 267 -19.04 17.58 0.68
C ALA A 267 -18.11 17.67 1.91
N HIS A 268 -17.07 16.85 1.94
CA HIS A 268 -16.05 16.83 3.01
C HIS A 268 -14.80 17.67 2.68
N LEU A 269 -14.66 18.12 1.45
CA LEU A 269 -13.49 18.92 1.08
C LEU A 269 -13.56 20.32 1.71
N PRO A 270 -12.46 20.80 2.32
CA PRO A 270 -12.37 22.18 2.78
C PRO A 270 -12.47 23.18 1.61
N VAL A 271 -13.02 24.36 1.89
CA VAL A 271 -13.08 25.44 0.91
C VAL A 271 -11.67 25.82 0.45
N GLY A 272 -11.46 25.89 -0.86
CA GLY A 272 -10.18 26.19 -1.48
C GLY A 272 -9.26 24.97 -1.65
N SER A 273 -9.79 23.77 -1.48
CA SER A 273 -9.15 22.53 -1.98
C SER A 273 -8.97 22.63 -3.49
N TRP A 274 -7.99 21.89 -4.01
CA TRP A 274 -7.78 21.76 -5.44
C TRP A 274 -8.14 20.35 -5.90
N ILE A 275 -8.53 20.24 -7.18
CA ILE A 275 -8.90 18.96 -7.78
C ILE A 275 -7.99 18.71 -8.98
N ALA A 276 -7.43 17.52 -9.11
CA ALA A 276 -6.72 17.06 -10.29
C ALA A 276 -7.44 15.84 -10.87
N PHE A 277 -7.96 15.98 -12.09
CA PHE A 277 -8.53 14.88 -12.86
C PHE A 277 -7.45 14.29 -13.77
N VAL A 278 -7.06 13.07 -13.55
CA VAL A 278 -6.14 12.36 -14.43
C VAL A 278 -6.96 11.63 -15.49
N GLU A 279 -6.66 11.89 -16.76
CA GLU A 279 -7.32 11.28 -17.92
C GLU A 279 -8.86 11.34 -17.83
N LEU A 280 -9.42 12.52 -17.68
CA LEU A 280 -10.86 12.75 -17.42
C LEU A 280 -11.81 11.98 -18.37
N PRO A 281 -11.57 11.88 -19.71
CA PRO A 281 -12.42 11.06 -20.57
C PRO A 281 -12.43 9.58 -20.17
N GLU A 282 -11.26 8.99 -19.88
CA GLU A 282 -11.13 7.61 -19.45
C GLU A 282 -11.76 7.38 -18.07
N LEU A 283 -11.64 8.37 -17.16
CA LEU A 283 -12.30 8.35 -15.86
C LEU A 283 -13.82 8.20 -15.98
N ILE A 284 -14.44 8.96 -16.89
CA ILE A 284 -15.88 8.89 -17.15
C ILE A 284 -16.28 7.52 -17.73
N ASP A 285 -15.47 6.99 -18.64
CA ASP A 285 -15.73 5.70 -19.28
C ASP A 285 -15.57 4.53 -18.30
N GLU A 286 -14.53 4.53 -17.46
CA GLU A 286 -14.34 3.52 -16.41
C GLU A 286 -15.45 3.57 -15.35
N ALA A 287 -15.93 4.77 -14.98
CA ALA A 287 -17.05 4.92 -14.08
C ALA A 287 -18.35 4.34 -14.66
N ARG A 288 -18.60 4.51 -15.98
CA ARG A 288 -19.74 3.88 -16.67
C ARG A 288 -19.58 2.36 -16.74
N GLN A 289 -18.38 1.85 -17.01
CA GLN A 289 -18.12 0.43 -17.01
C GLN A 289 -18.28 -0.19 -15.62
N TYR A 290 -17.89 0.53 -14.58
CA TYR A 290 -18.15 0.11 -13.19
C TYR A 290 -19.63 -0.08 -12.94
N LEU A 291 -20.49 0.91 -13.30
CA LEU A 291 -21.95 0.78 -13.19
C LEU A 291 -22.49 -0.41 -13.99
N GLY A 292 -21.97 -0.65 -15.19
CA GLY A 292 -22.41 -1.76 -16.04
C GLY A 292 -22.05 -3.16 -15.49
N ARG A 293 -21.12 -3.26 -14.55
CA ARG A 293 -20.72 -4.52 -13.88
C ARG A 293 -21.51 -4.81 -12.61
N LEU A 294 -22.17 -3.81 -12.06
CA LEU A 294 -22.95 -3.97 -10.83
C LEU A 294 -24.34 -4.56 -11.12
N SER A 295 -24.77 -5.49 -10.28
CA SER A 295 -26.13 -6.02 -10.31
C SER A 295 -27.16 -5.00 -9.80
N GLU A 296 -26.77 -4.17 -8.85
CA GLU A 296 -27.56 -3.10 -8.25
C GLU A 296 -26.75 -1.82 -8.23
N ALA A 297 -27.32 -0.73 -8.70
CA ALA A 297 -26.67 0.59 -8.72
C ALA A 297 -27.42 1.62 -7.85
N GLU A 298 -28.38 1.15 -7.05
CA GLU A 298 -29.19 2.03 -6.20
C GLU A 298 -28.32 2.68 -5.11
N GLY A 299 -28.50 3.98 -4.91
CA GLY A 299 -27.74 4.78 -3.93
C GLY A 299 -26.39 5.29 -4.42
N LEU A 300 -25.96 4.96 -5.64
CA LEU A 300 -24.75 5.54 -6.24
C LEU A 300 -25.05 6.90 -6.89
N ALA A 301 -24.13 7.84 -6.71
CA ALA A 301 -24.20 9.14 -7.40
C ALA A 301 -23.83 9.01 -8.89
N GLY A 302 -24.44 9.82 -9.74
CA GLY A 302 -24.03 9.92 -11.14
C GLY A 302 -22.63 10.53 -11.26
N ILE A 303 -21.76 9.92 -12.09
CA ILE A 303 -20.39 10.43 -12.24
C ILE A 303 -20.34 11.88 -12.73
N HIS A 304 -21.27 12.25 -13.62
CA HIS A 304 -21.34 13.61 -14.13
C HIS A 304 -21.78 14.62 -13.06
N ASP A 305 -22.67 14.23 -12.15
CA ASP A 305 -23.13 15.09 -11.07
C ASP A 305 -22.02 15.32 -10.05
N VAL A 306 -21.25 14.27 -9.74
CA VAL A 306 -20.10 14.38 -8.83
C VAL A 306 -18.99 15.22 -9.45
N ILE A 307 -18.66 15.02 -10.73
CA ILE A 307 -17.68 15.85 -11.42
C ILE A 307 -18.16 17.30 -11.44
N ALA A 308 -19.44 17.56 -11.72
CA ALA A 308 -19.99 18.92 -11.69
C ALA A 308 -19.80 19.59 -10.33
N SER A 309 -20.04 18.88 -9.23
CA SER A 309 -19.80 19.40 -7.87
C SER A 309 -18.31 19.66 -7.57
N LEU A 310 -17.39 18.92 -8.20
CA LEU A 310 -15.95 19.13 -8.07
C LEU A 310 -15.44 20.30 -8.93
N THR A 311 -16.17 20.70 -9.99
CA THR A 311 -15.79 21.87 -10.80
C THR A 311 -16.02 23.21 -10.09
N ASP A 312 -16.74 23.23 -8.97
CA ASP A 312 -16.84 24.40 -8.09
C ASP A 312 -15.51 24.71 -7.38
N PHE A 313 -14.60 23.76 -7.33
CA PHE A 313 -13.24 23.93 -6.82
C PHE A 313 -12.27 24.30 -7.95
N ALA A 314 -11.14 24.93 -7.59
CA ALA A 314 -10.05 25.09 -8.54
C ALA A 314 -9.62 23.71 -9.04
N ASN A 315 -9.65 23.50 -10.35
CA ASN A 315 -9.42 22.17 -10.89
C ASN A 315 -8.45 22.18 -12.08
N VAL A 316 -7.79 21.06 -12.31
CA VAL A 316 -6.89 20.85 -13.42
C VAL A 316 -7.09 19.46 -14.00
N THR A 317 -7.08 19.36 -15.31
CA THR A 317 -7.00 18.07 -16.00
C THR A 317 -5.53 17.75 -16.31
N ILE A 318 -5.14 16.52 -16.06
CA ILE A 318 -3.80 15.98 -16.36
C ILE A 318 -3.99 14.85 -17.36
N ALA A 319 -3.39 14.96 -18.54
CA ALA A 319 -3.57 13.98 -19.60
C ALA A 319 -2.29 13.73 -20.40
N PRO A 320 -2.10 12.53 -20.97
CA PRO A 320 -0.98 12.27 -21.87
C PRO A 320 -1.12 12.98 -23.23
N LEU A 321 -2.33 13.24 -23.67
CA LEU A 321 -2.64 13.91 -24.94
C LEU A 321 -3.34 15.25 -24.69
N ALA A 322 -3.07 16.22 -25.57
CA ALA A 322 -3.67 17.53 -25.49
C ALA A 322 -5.20 17.48 -25.58
N ALA A 323 -5.87 18.15 -24.65
CA ALA A 323 -7.31 18.38 -24.69
C ALA A 323 -7.56 19.83 -25.11
N ASP A 324 -8.09 20.06 -26.31
CA ASP A 324 -8.20 21.34 -26.98
C ASP A 324 -9.16 22.39 -26.38
N SER A 325 -9.58 22.27 -25.11
CA SER A 325 -10.75 23.00 -24.61
C SER A 325 -10.52 23.93 -23.41
N PHE A 326 -9.31 24.21 -22.98
CA PHE A 326 -9.06 25.06 -21.81
C PHE A 326 -8.40 26.40 -22.21
N GLU A 327 -8.87 27.50 -21.58
CA GLU A 327 -8.28 28.84 -21.77
C GLU A 327 -6.83 28.92 -21.28
N THR A 328 -6.49 28.12 -20.25
CA THR A 328 -5.14 28.08 -19.70
C THR A 328 -4.64 26.63 -19.73
N SER A 329 -3.65 26.38 -20.58
CA SER A 329 -3.05 25.06 -20.72
C SER A 329 -1.52 25.12 -20.64
N CYS A 330 -0.94 24.01 -20.19
CA CYS A 330 0.49 23.76 -20.19
C CYS A 330 0.76 22.44 -20.90
N HIS A 331 1.57 22.48 -21.96
CA HIS A 331 2.04 21.29 -22.62
C HIS A 331 3.42 20.91 -22.08
N LEU A 332 3.49 19.79 -21.34
CA LEU A 332 4.74 19.23 -20.88
C LEU A 332 5.36 18.38 -21.99
N GLN A 333 6.60 18.71 -22.35
CA GLN A 333 7.34 17.89 -23.30
C GLN A 333 7.93 16.69 -22.57
N VAL A 334 7.10 15.65 -22.39
CA VAL A 334 7.51 14.39 -21.76
C VAL A 334 7.52 13.28 -22.79
N GLU A 335 8.59 12.50 -22.82
CA GLU A 335 8.72 11.29 -23.63
C GLU A 335 8.87 10.06 -22.74
N SER A 336 8.43 8.89 -23.23
CA SER A 336 8.68 7.63 -22.57
C SER A 336 10.14 7.23 -22.71
N VAL A 337 10.67 6.55 -21.69
CA VAL A 337 12.00 5.93 -21.76
C VAL A 337 11.83 4.50 -22.24
N GLU A 338 12.66 4.08 -23.20
CA GLU A 338 12.69 2.69 -23.66
C GLU A 338 13.26 1.78 -22.57
N ARG A 339 12.75 0.53 -22.51
CA ARG A 339 13.28 -0.47 -21.61
C ARG A 339 14.59 -1.02 -22.14
N PHE A 340 15.58 -1.08 -21.28
CA PHE A 340 16.87 -1.67 -21.60
C PHE A 340 16.80 -3.19 -21.48
N THR A 341 17.22 -3.92 -22.51
CA THR A 341 17.08 -5.40 -22.58
C THR A 341 18.41 -6.14 -22.58
N GLY A 342 19.54 -5.44 -22.51
CA GLY A 342 20.86 -6.01 -22.54
C GLY A 342 21.31 -6.64 -21.20
N PRO A 343 22.39 -7.46 -21.22
CA PRO A 343 23.05 -7.90 -19.99
C PRO A 343 23.57 -6.69 -19.19
N LYS A 344 23.57 -6.79 -17.86
CA LYS A 344 23.83 -5.69 -16.92
C LYS A 344 25.06 -4.80 -17.27
N HIS A 345 26.10 -5.37 -17.83
CA HIS A 345 27.31 -4.63 -18.24
C HIS A 345 27.13 -3.86 -19.56
N GLU A 346 26.14 -4.22 -20.39
CA GLU A 346 25.84 -3.55 -21.63
C GLU A 346 24.78 -2.44 -21.45
N VAL A 347 23.97 -2.52 -20.39
CA VAL A 347 22.90 -1.54 -20.09
C VAL A 347 23.43 -0.12 -19.96
N LEU A 348 24.61 0.08 -19.33
CA LEU A 348 25.22 1.40 -19.23
C LEU A 348 25.70 1.93 -20.58
N ASN A 349 26.17 1.05 -21.48
CA ASN A 349 26.53 1.41 -22.85
C ASN A 349 25.29 1.81 -23.64
N GLU A 350 24.21 1.03 -23.52
CA GLU A 350 22.93 1.31 -24.15
C GLU A 350 22.35 2.64 -23.65
N LEU A 351 22.38 2.86 -22.33
CA LEU A 351 21.97 4.12 -21.69
C LEU A 351 22.78 5.31 -22.25
N ALA A 352 24.11 5.14 -22.43
CA ALA A 352 24.97 6.18 -23.00
C ALA A 352 24.62 6.53 -24.44
N THR A 353 24.00 5.62 -25.21
CA THR A 353 23.56 5.85 -26.59
C THR A 353 22.19 6.51 -26.67
N VAL A 354 21.28 6.18 -25.72
CA VAL A 354 19.90 6.69 -25.68
C VAL A 354 19.83 8.10 -25.08
N VAL A 355 20.71 8.39 -24.10
CA VAL A 355 20.72 9.68 -23.41
C VAL A 355 21.50 10.72 -24.21
N GLY A 356 20.87 11.86 -24.46
CA GLY A 356 21.50 12.99 -25.15
C GLY A 356 22.75 13.52 -24.42
N ARG A 357 23.69 14.12 -25.16
CA ARG A 357 24.96 14.63 -24.59
C ARG A 357 24.80 15.67 -23.49
N ASP A 358 23.68 16.40 -23.49
CA ASP A 358 23.37 17.49 -22.56
C ASP A 358 22.36 17.09 -21.49
N GLU A 359 21.90 15.85 -21.48
CA GLU A 359 20.88 15.38 -20.56
C GLU A 359 21.48 14.85 -19.26
N ARG A 360 20.79 15.08 -18.17
CA ARG A 360 21.06 14.53 -16.84
C ARG A 360 20.18 13.32 -16.60
N VAL A 361 20.70 12.27 -16.01
CA VAL A 361 19.97 11.05 -15.71
C VAL A 361 19.79 10.91 -14.21
N VAL A 362 18.57 10.69 -13.76
CA VAL A 362 18.24 10.35 -12.37
C VAL A 362 17.76 8.91 -12.34
N ILE A 363 18.51 8.05 -11.67
CA ILE A 363 18.16 6.63 -11.51
C ILE A 363 17.60 6.44 -10.12
N ALA A 364 16.35 6.00 -10.05
CA ALA A 364 15.69 5.64 -8.82
C ALA A 364 16.03 4.19 -8.47
N CYS A 365 16.79 4.00 -7.41
CA CYS A 365 17.17 2.71 -6.87
C CYS A 365 16.17 2.30 -5.79
N HIS A 366 15.80 1.03 -5.80
CA HIS A 366 14.80 0.49 -4.89
C HIS A 366 15.25 0.53 -3.41
N ASN A 367 16.52 0.28 -3.16
CA ASN A 367 17.12 0.27 -1.83
C ASN A 367 18.57 0.77 -1.84
N ASP A 368 19.16 0.92 -0.64
CA ASP A 368 20.55 1.37 -0.48
C ASP A 368 21.57 0.38 -1.10
N GLY A 369 21.32 -0.94 -1.02
CA GLY A 369 22.17 -1.96 -1.60
C GLY A 369 22.26 -1.86 -3.12
N GLU A 370 21.15 -1.57 -3.78
CA GLU A 370 21.12 -1.34 -5.23
C GLU A 370 21.83 -0.03 -5.61
N LEU A 371 21.62 1.02 -4.83
CA LEU A 371 22.31 2.30 -5.02
C LEU A 371 23.83 2.11 -4.91
N GLU A 372 24.32 1.38 -3.89
CA GLU A 372 25.74 1.05 -3.75
C GLU A 372 26.26 0.25 -4.95
N ARG A 373 25.50 -0.77 -5.37
CA ARG A 373 25.88 -1.61 -6.51
C ARG A 373 25.96 -0.83 -7.83
N LEU A 374 24.97 0.00 -8.12
CA LEU A 374 25.00 0.86 -9.31
C LEU A 374 26.13 1.88 -9.25
N SER A 375 26.42 2.41 -8.05
CA SER A 375 27.55 3.33 -7.88
C SER A 375 28.90 2.67 -8.15
N GLU A 376 29.06 1.39 -7.79
CA GLU A 376 30.26 0.60 -8.12
C GLU A 376 30.37 0.36 -9.63
N LEU A 377 29.28 -0.08 -10.28
CA LEU A 377 29.24 -0.29 -11.72
C LEU A 377 29.57 0.99 -12.51
N LEU A 378 29.07 2.14 -12.08
CA LEU A 378 29.38 3.43 -12.70
C LEU A 378 30.84 3.85 -12.50
N ARG A 379 31.45 3.51 -11.35
CA ARG A 379 32.88 3.74 -11.10
C ARG A 379 33.74 2.84 -11.97
N ASP A 380 33.42 1.55 -12.06
CA ASP A 380 34.14 0.59 -12.89
C ASP A 380 34.04 0.97 -14.37
N PHE A 381 32.85 1.40 -14.79
CA PHE A 381 32.62 1.90 -16.14
C PHE A 381 33.49 3.12 -16.46
N SER A 382 33.69 4.04 -15.52
CA SER A 382 34.54 5.21 -15.69
C SER A 382 36.03 4.91 -15.56
N SER A 383 36.43 3.87 -14.79
CA SER A 383 37.83 3.48 -14.60
C SER A 383 38.40 2.61 -15.73
N ALA A 384 37.53 1.85 -16.41
CA ALA A 384 37.95 1.07 -17.58
C ALA A 384 38.45 1.93 -18.75
N GLU A 385 38.11 3.24 -18.75
CA GLU A 385 38.55 4.20 -19.77
C GLU A 385 39.93 4.81 -19.51
N SER A 386 40.48 4.69 -18.32
CA SER A 386 41.77 5.32 -17.98
C SER A 386 42.99 4.43 -18.25
N HIS A 387 42.80 3.22 -18.75
CA HIS A 387 43.92 2.38 -19.20
C HIS A 387 44.10 2.48 -20.71
N GLU A 388 44.87 3.48 -21.15
CA GLU A 388 45.56 3.42 -22.45
C GLU A 388 46.43 2.17 -22.46
N PRO A 389 46.44 1.36 -23.55
CA PRO A 389 47.39 0.29 -23.68
C PRO A 389 48.79 0.90 -23.77
N ILE A 390 49.62 0.63 -22.77
CA ILE A 390 51.07 0.91 -22.85
C ILE A 390 51.59 0.13 -24.05
N THR A 391 51.78 0.83 -25.15
CA THR A 391 52.58 0.31 -26.28
C THR A 391 54.04 0.24 -25.84
N ASP A 392 54.40 -0.84 -25.21
CA ASP A 392 55.83 -1.18 -24.99
C ASP A 392 56.40 -1.60 -26.34
N GLY A 393 57.10 -0.65 -26.96
CA GLY A 393 57.78 -0.84 -28.24
C GLY A 393 58.91 -1.83 -28.11
N ARG A 394 58.63 -3.11 -28.28
CA ARG A 394 59.62 -4.15 -28.59
C ARG A 394 59.02 -5.15 -29.56
N ASP A 395 59.26 -4.94 -30.85
CA ASP A 395 59.26 -6.02 -31.82
C ASP A 395 60.34 -7.04 -31.47
N PRO A 396 59.98 -8.32 -31.39
CA PRO A 396 60.77 -9.32 -32.04
C PRO A 396 59.93 -10.52 -32.54
N PHE A 397 59.58 -10.56 -33.81
CA PHE A 397 59.48 -11.86 -34.48
C PHE A 397 59.63 -11.68 -36.00
N PRO A 398 60.46 -12.54 -36.67
CA PRO A 398 60.71 -12.46 -38.09
C PRO A 398 59.61 -13.10 -38.91
N GLU A 399 59.57 -12.63 -40.16
CA GLU A 399 58.70 -13.05 -41.26
C GLU A 399 58.64 -14.57 -41.48
N GLY A 400 57.46 -15.07 -41.82
CA GLY A 400 57.30 -16.30 -42.57
C GLY A 400 56.08 -17.14 -42.20
N GLN A 401 55.02 -17.01 -42.90
CA GLN A 401 54.21 -17.99 -43.64
C GLN A 401 52.75 -17.61 -43.71
N GLU A 402 52.28 -17.51 -44.93
CA GLU A 402 50.89 -17.34 -45.32
C GLU A 402 50.05 -18.57 -44.91
N GLU A 403 48.95 -18.34 -44.16
CA GLU A 403 47.78 -19.21 -44.24
C GLU A 403 46.51 -18.35 -44.36
N LYS A 404 45.82 -18.60 -45.46
CA LYS A 404 44.52 -18.05 -45.80
C LYS A 404 43.46 -18.62 -44.83
N GLY A 405 42.69 -17.76 -44.22
CA GLY A 405 41.39 -18.22 -43.72
C GLY A 405 40.79 -17.37 -42.60
N LEU A 406 39.67 -16.74 -42.87
CA LEU A 406 38.70 -16.08 -42.02
C LEU A 406 39.13 -14.77 -41.29
N ARG A 407 38.80 -13.68 -41.95
CA ARG A 407 38.67 -12.37 -41.30
C ARG A 407 37.57 -12.43 -40.24
N ARG A 408 37.98 -12.47 -38.96
CA ARG A 408 37.10 -11.96 -37.88
C ARG A 408 37.03 -10.46 -38.02
N PRO A 409 35.84 -9.83 -37.98
CA PRO A 409 35.77 -8.39 -37.90
C PRO A 409 36.37 -7.99 -36.55
N ALA A 410 37.41 -7.18 -36.59
CA ALA A 410 37.91 -6.46 -35.44
C ALA A 410 36.82 -5.47 -35.02
N HIS A 411 35.96 -5.84 -34.07
CA HIS A 411 35.25 -4.90 -33.25
C HIS A 411 36.26 -4.30 -32.25
N GLY A 412 37.13 -3.46 -32.76
CA GLY A 412 37.73 -2.40 -31.98
C GLY A 412 36.61 -1.40 -31.70
N SER A 413 35.96 -1.54 -30.56
CA SER A 413 35.09 -0.49 -30.06
C SER A 413 35.95 0.76 -29.88
N GLN A 414 35.84 1.71 -30.82
CA GLN A 414 36.19 3.09 -30.56
C GLN A 414 35.22 3.58 -29.48
N LEU A 415 35.64 3.38 -28.21
CA LEU A 415 35.01 4.04 -27.07
C LEU A 415 35.22 5.54 -27.28
N THR A 416 34.17 6.20 -27.69
CA THR A 416 34.18 7.63 -28.02
C THR A 416 34.15 8.46 -26.74
N ALA A 417 34.71 9.66 -26.79
CA ALA A 417 34.74 10.71 -25.73
C ALA A 417 33.39 11.00 -25.05
N GLY A 418 32.30 10.29 -25.40
CA GLY A 418 30.98 10.38 -24.81
C GLY A 418 30.81 9.57 -23.52
N GLN A 419 31.65 8.58 -23.26
CA GLN A 419 31.46 7.65 -22.14
C GLN A 419 31.93 8.25 -20.80
N THR A 420 33.05 8.96 -20.77
CA THR A 420 33.54 9.69 -19.57
C THR A 420 32.53 10.74 -19.07
N VAL A 421 31.63 11.19 -19.93
CA VAL A 421 30.63 12.19 -19.61
C VAL A 421 29.39 11.58 -18.94
N LEU A 422 29.06 10.29 -19.16
CA LEU A 422 27.86 9.67 -18.61
C LEU A 422 27.93 9.56 -17.08
N SER A 423 29.01 9.03 -16.51
CA SER A 423 29.16 8.87 -15.05
C SER A 423 29.12 10.19 -14.27
N GLN A 424 29.37 11.31 -14.96
CA GLN A 424 29.28 12.65 -14.37
C GLN A 424 27.86 13.24 -14.42
N ARG A 425 26.98 12.66 -15.23
CA ARG A 425 25.61 13.13 -15.46
C ARG A 425 24.54 12.23 -14.85
N VAL A 426 24.96 11.09 -14.30
CA VAL A 426 24.04 10.16 -13.63
C VAL A 426 24.02 10.47 -12.13
N ASP A 427 22.83 10.70 -11.61
CA ASP A 427 22.53 10.82 -10.21
C ASP A 427 21.76 9.57 -9.76
N LEU A 428 22.20 8.97 -8.66
CA LEU A 428 21.53 7.85 -8.03
C LEU A 428 20.78 8.33 -6.80
N CYS A 429 19.55 7.90 -6.62
CA CYS A 429 18.78 8.20 -5.42
C CYS A 429 17.93 6.98 -5.02
N VAL A 430 17.71 6.81 -3.73
CA VAL A 430 16.76 5.81 -3.23
C VAL A 430 15.34 6.33 -3.44
N GLY A 431 14.53 5.53 -4.11
CA GLY A 431 13.14 5.83 -4.43
C GLY A 431 12.62 4.89 -5.49
N ARG A 432 11.36 5.03 -5.84
CA ARG A 432 10.72 4.23 -6.87
C ARG A 432 10.03 5.12 -7.90
N VAL A 433 10.15 4.74 -9.15
CA VAL A 433 9.43 5.33 -10.26
C VAL A 433 8.81 4.18 -11.05
N ASN A 434 7.48 4.14 -11.15
CA ASN A 434 6.78 3.02 -11.77
C ASN A 434 6.96 2.98 -13.29
N ARG A 435 7.11 4.14 -13.92
CA ARG A 435 7.43 4.26 -15.35
C ARG A 435 8.36 5.43 -15.56
N GLY A 436 9.55 5.16 -16.08
CA GLY A 436 10.52 6.18 -16.42
C GLY A 436 10.01 7.16 -17.48
N PHE A 437 10.55 8.36 -17.46
CA PHE A 437 10.16 9.41 -18.38
C PHE A 437 11.32 10.38 -18.64
N ARG A 438 11.23 11.09 -19.75
CA ARG A 438 12.18 12.13 -20.13
C ARG A 438 11.48 13.48 -20.13
N LEU A 439 11.99 14.43 -19.36
CA LEU A 439 11.62 15.85 -19.39
C LEU A 439 12.50 16.55 -20.42
N VAL A 440 11.98 16.74 -21.63
CA VAL A 440 12.76 17.24 -22.76
C VAL A 440 13.21 18.69 -22.53
N ALA A 441 12.32 19.52 -22.00
CA ALA A 441 12.62 20.93 -21.74
C ALA A 441 13.69 21.11 -20.65
N GLU A 442 13.67 20.29 -19.61
CA GLU A 442 14.62 20.30 -18.49
C GLU A 442 15.90 19.52 -18.79
N LYS A 443 15.90 18.74 -19.87
CA LYS A 443 16.99 17.82 -20.24
C LYS A 443 17.30 16.81 -19.14
N ILE A 444 16.26 16.21 -18.59
CA ILE A 444 16.37 15.21 -17.51
C ILE A 444 15.67 13.92 -17.93
N VAL A 445 16.36 12.82 -17.74
CA VAL A 445 15.83 11.46 -17.92
C VAL A 445 15.71 10.82 -16.54
N VAL A 446 14.52 10.37 -16.19
CA VAL A 446 14.22 9.68 -14.94
C VAL A 446 13.95 8.20 -15.26
N ILE A 447 14.65 7.30 -14.60
CA ILE A 447 14.61 5.86 -14.88
C ILE A 447 14.45 5.11 -13.56
N GLY A 448 13.56 4.13 -13.53
CA GLY A 448 13.46 3.16 -12.45
C GLY A 448 14.41 1.97 -12.67
N ASP A 449 14.70 1.26 -11.62
CA ASP A 449 15.54 0.05 -11.63
C ASP A 449 14.99 -1.06 -12.53
N HIS A 450 13.66 -1.20 -12.58
CA HIS A 450 12.99 -2.22 -13.40
C HIS A 450 13.18 -1.99 -14.91
N GLU A 451 13.37 -0.74 -15.34
CA GLU A 451 13.65 -0.41 -16.74
C GLU A 451 15.09 -0.76 -17.11
N LEU A 452 16.02 -0.60 -16.16
CA LEU A 452 17.43 -0.93 -16.36
C LEU A 452 17.71 -2.44 -16.33
N PHE A 453 17.00 -3.18 -15.48
CA PHE A 453 17.33 -4.58 -15.22
C PHE A 453 16.24 -5.57 -15.63
N GLY A 454 15.17 -5.14 -16.27
CA GLY A 454 14.07 -6.00 -16.75
C GLY A 454 13.31 -6.68 -15.62
N ARG A 455 13.40 -6.18 -14.38
CA ARG A 455 12.66 -6.71 -13.24
C ARG A 455 11.19 -6.38 -13.39
N THR A 456 10.32 -7.38 -13.21
CA THR A 456 8.89 -7.13 -13.10
C THR A 456 8.67 -6.33 -11.82
N ALA A 457 8.02 -5.18 -11.94
CA ALA A 457 7.64 -4.40 -10.77
C ALA A 457 6.70 -5.25 -9.90
N ILE A 458 7.20 -5.76 -8.79
CA ILE A 458 6.36 -6.37 -7.77
C ILE A 458 5.83 -5.18 -6.96
N ALA A 459 4.51 -5.01 -6.99
CA ALA A 459 3.87 -3.96 -6.22
C ALA A 459 4.32 -4.08 -4.76
N ARG A 460 4.89 -3.00 -4.22
CA ARG A 460 5.20 -2.93 -2.81
C ARG A 460 3.87 -2.97 -2.08
N GLU A 461 3.63 -4.03 -1.33
CA GLU A 461 2.64 -3.93 -0.27
C GLU A 461 3.15 -2.84 0.68
N THR A 462 2.64 -1.63 0.46
CA THR A 462 2.87 -0.56 1.44
C THR A 462 2.45 -1.10 2.80
N LYS A 463 3.18 -0.78 3.87
CA LYS A 463 2.82 -1.09 5.28
C LYS A 463 1.34 -0.81 5.64
N ARG A 464 0.59 -0.22 4.71
CA ARG A 464 -0.79 0.20 4.81
C ARG A 464 -1.84 -0.86 4.45
N ARG A 465 -1.47 -1.92 3.73
CA ARG A 465 -2.36 -3.06 3.52
C ARG A 465 -1.76 -4.27 4.21
N ARG A 466 -1.97 -4.39 5.52
CA ARG A 466 -2.26 -5.70 6.06
C ARG A 466 -3.49 -6.15 5.27
N LYS A 467 -3.28 -6.94 4.22
CA LYS A 467 -4.30 -7.84 3.77
C LYS A 467 -4.69 -8.59 5.03
N VAL A 468 -5.86 -8.28 5.55
CA VAL A 468 -6.57 -9.23 6.35
C VAL A 468 -6.92 -10.33 5.35
N GLU A 469 -5.92 -11.12 5.00
CA GLU A 469 -6.15 -12.42 4.45
C GLU A 469 -6.84 -13.15 5.59
N SER A 470 -8.16 -13.19 5.50
CA SER A 470 -8.87 -14.15 6.28
C SER A 470 -8.29 -15.50 5.86
N ARG A 471 -7.39 -16.06 6.67
CA ARG A 471 -6.85 -17.41 6.50
C ARG A 471 -7.96 -18.45 6.33
N ALA A 472 -9.18 -18.08 6.66
CA ALA A 472 -10.37 -18.89 6.46
C ALA A 472 -10.74 -19.03 4.97
N ILE A 473 -10.58 -18.02 4.11
CA ILE A 473 -11.07 -18.06 2.73
C ILE A 473 -10.13 -18.85 1.81
N ASP A 474 -8.81 -18.70 1.95
CA ASP A 474 -7.85 -19.44 1.11
C ASP A 474 -7.85 -20.95 1.39
N SER A 475 -8.18 -21.39 2.62
CA SER A 475 -8.29 -22.81 2.92
C SER A 475 -9.58 -23.45 2.41
N PHE A 476 -10.58 -22.67 2.03
CA PHE A 476 -11.90 -23.15 1.60
C PHE A 476 -11.97 -23.53 0.12
N ILE A 477 -11.24 -22.83 -0.73
CA ILE A 477 -11.14 -23.15 -2.18
C ILE A 477 -10.49 -24.52 -2.38
N GLU A 478 -9.79 -25.06 -1.37
CA GLU A 478 -9.12 -26.35 -1.40
C GLU A 478 -9.90 -27.50 -0.72
N LEU A 479 -11.14 -27.28 -0.24
CA LEU A 479 -11.93 -28.36 0.38
C LEU A 479 -12.55 -29.28 -0.66
N SER A 480 -12.18 -30.56 -0.60
CA SER A 480 -12.79 -31.62 -1.40
C SER A 480 -13.77 -32.43 -0.56
N GLU A 481 -14.83 -32.98 -1.18
CA GLU A 481 -15.75 -33.88 -0.49
C GLU A 481 -15.00 -35.06 0.14
N GLY A 482 -15.23 -35.27 1.43
CA GLY A 482 -14.54 -36.30 2.20
C GLY A 482 -13.44 -35.75 3.10
N ASP A 483 -13.01 -34.51 2.92
CA ASP A 483 -12.00 -33.86 3.78
C ASP A 483 -12.50 -33.74 5.24
N PHE A 484 -11.55 -33.83 6.16
CA PHE A 484 -11.84 -33.54 7.56
C PHE A 484 -11.73 -32.04 7.80
N VAL A 485 -12.72 -31.52 8.52
CA VAL A 485 -12.82 -30.12 8.91
C VAL A 485 -13.07 -29.99 10.41
N VAL A 486 -12.72 -28.84 10.96
CA VAL A 486 -12.98 -28.52 12.37
C VAL A 486 -14.00 -27.40 12.43
N HIS A 487 -15.15 -27.66 13.01
CA HIS A 487 -16.09 -26.62 13.38
C HIS A 487 -15.77 -26.10 14.77
N LEU A 488 -15.55 -24.79 14.93
CA LEU A 488 -15.07 -24.18 16.18
C LEU A 488 -15.90 -24.57 17.42
N SER A 489 -17.21 -24.68 17.26
CA SER A 489 -18.12 -25.01 18.36
C SER A 489 -18.37 -26.52 18.53
N HIS A 490 -18.34 -27.31 17.44
CA HIS A 490 -18.79 -28.71 17.45
C HIS A 490 -17.68 -29.73 17.28
N GLY A 491 -16.49 -29.32 16.87
CA GLY A 491 -15.32 -30.17 16.71
C GLY A 491 -15.14 -30.75 15.32
N ILE A 492 -14.51 -31.93 15.25
CA ILE A 492 -14.09 -32.54 13.98
C ILE A 492 -15.29 -33.17 13.27
N ALA A 493 -15.44 -32.79 12.00
CA ALA A 493 -16.47 -33.26 11.08
C ALA A 493 -15.85 -33.68 9.73
N ARG A 494 -16.64 -34.30 8.88
CA ARG A 494 -16.29 -34.61 7.50
C ARG A 494 -17.11 -33.73 6.57
N TYR A 495 -16.48 -33.04 5.66
CA TYR A 495 -17.12 -32.24 4.63
C TYR A 495 -17.81 -33.15 3.59
N ARG A 496 -19.06 -32.87 3.26
CA ARG A 496 -19.90 -33.65 2.35
C ARG A 496 -20.40 -32.83 1.14
N GLY A 497 -19.75 -31.71 0.87
CA GLY A 497 -20.13 -30.83 -0.24
C GLY A 497 -21.08 -29.72 0.19
N MET A 498 -21.51 -28.94 -0.79
CA MET A 498 -22.45 -27.81 -0.61
C MET A 498 -23.86 -28.26 -0.99
N THR A 499 -24.84 -27.76 -0.26
CA THR A 499 -26.26 -28.02 -0.48
C THR A 499 -27.03 -26.70 -0.49
N LEU A 500 -27.85 -26.52 -1.53
CA LEU A 500 -28.79 -25.40 -1.59
C LEU A 500 -29.98 -25.70 -0.71
N MET A 501 -30.31 -24.81 0.22
CA MET A 501 -31.48 -24.91 1.08
C MET A 501 -32.40 -23.71 0.85
N GLU A 502 -33.70 -24.00 0.70
CA GLU A 502 -34.72 -22.98 0.58
C GLU A 502 -35.15 -22.52 1.98
N LYS A 503 -35.04 -21.22 2.23
CA LYS A 503 -35.50 -20.59 3.47
C LYS A 503 -36.43 -19.41 3.12
N GLY A 504 -37.73 -19.67 3.12
CA GLY A 504 -38.72 -18.72 2.61
C GLY A 504 -38.60 -18.53 1.10
N ASP A 505 -38.49 -17.30 0.62
CA ASP A 505 -38.33 -16.97 -0.81
C ASP A 505 -36.86 -16.92 -1.27
N ALA A 506 -35.89 -17.12 -0.37
CA ALA A 506 -34.46 -17.10 -0.68
C ALA A 506 -33.84 -18.49 -0.66
N THR A 507 -32.96 -18.76 -1.60
CA THR A 507 -32.13 -19.99 -1.66
C THR A 507 -30.74 -19.66 -1.14
N GLU A 508 -30.33 -20.31 -0.05
CA GLU A 508 -28.99 -20.12 0.55
C GLU A 508 -28.12 -21.34 0.36
N GLU A 509 -26.83 -21.14 0.08
CA GLU A 509 -25.83 -22.20 0.03
C GLU A 509 -25.33 -22.54 1.43
N HIS A 510 -25.30 -23.84 1.74
CA HIS A 510 -24.84 -24.36 3.03
C HIS A 510 -23.76 -25.43 2.82
N LEU A 511 -22.73 -25.40 3.65
CA LEU A 511 -21.79 -26.51 3.76
C LEU A 511 -22.42 -27.64 4.57
N THR A 512 -22.35 -28.83 4.04
CA THR A 512 -22.83 -30.04 4.72
C THR A 512 -21.68 -30.70 5.47
N LEU A 513 -21.77 -30.75 6.79
CA LEU A 513 -20.77 -31.34 7.67
C LEU A 513 -21.32 -32.57 8.38
N GLU A 514 -20.66 -33.72 8.21
CA GLU A 514 -21.02 -34.97 8.87
C GLU A 514 -20.19 -35.16 10.15
N PHE A 515 -20.89 -35.29 11.26
CA PHE A 515 -20.34 -35.59 12.60
C PHE A 515 -20.51 -37.08 12.94
N ALA A 516 -20.07 -37.45 14.13
CA ALA A 516 -20.26 -38.83 14.65
C ALA A 516 -21.75 -39.23 14.59
N ASN A 517 -22.00 -40.53 14.46
CA ASN A 517 -23.35 -41.10 14.33
C ASN A 517 -24.13 -40.63 13.09
N ARG A 518 -23.42 -40.18 12.06
CA ARG A 518 -24.00 -39.65 10.77
C ARG A 518 -24.91 -38.43 10.96
N VAL A 519 -24.69 -37.65 12.01
CA VAL A 519 -25.41 -36.39 12.20
C VAL A 519 -24.88 -35.36 11.23
N LEU A 520 -25.78 -34.73 10.47
CA LEU A 520 -25.43 -33.65 9.52
C LEU A 520 -25.74 -32.30 10.14
N ILE A 521 -24.82 -31.36 10.00
CA ILE A 521 -25.02 -29.94 10.26
C ILE A 521 -24.83 -29.18 8.97
N TYR A 522 -25.73 -28.26 8.69
CA TYR A 522 -25.69 -27.36 7.57
C TYR A 522 -25.22 -26.00 8.06
N VAL A 523 -24.06 -25.56 7.59
CA VAL A 523 -23.45 -24.29 7.95
C VAL A 523 -23.65 -23.32 6.78
N PRO A 524 -24.41 -22.23 6.94
CA PRO A 524 -24.52 -21.21 5.89
C PRO A 524 -23.15 -20.72 5.43
N VAL A 525 -23.00 -20.41 4.14
CA VAL A 525 -21.72 -19.89 3.61
C VAL A 525 -21.31 -18.60 4.33
N SER A 526 -22.26 -17.79 4.80
CA SER A 526 -22.00 -16.61 5.63
C SER A 526 -21.30 -16.91 6.96
N LEU A 527 -21.40 -18.15 7.47
CA LEU A 527 -20.73 -18.62 8.70
C LEU A 527 -19.54 -19.53 8.43
N ILE A 528 -18.99 -19.47 7.24
CA ILE A 528 -17.88 -20.31 6.78
C ILE A 528 -16.62 -20.18 7.66
N HIS A 529 -16.39 -19.00 8.26
CA HIS A 529 -15.29 -18.73 9.19
C HIS A 529 -15.30 -19.62 10.44
N LEU A 530 -16.44 -20.25 10.76
CA LEU A 530 -16.53 -21.22 11.86
C LEU A 530 -15.96 -22.60 11.50
N VAL A 531 -15.60 -22.82 10.24
CA VAL A 531 -15.13 -24.13 9.75
C VAL A 531 -13.73 -23.96 9.16
N GLN A 532 -12.80 -24.80 9.58
CA GLN A 532 -11.41 -24.80 9.12
C GLN A 532 -11.01 -26.20 8.64
N LYS A 533 -10.09 -26.29 7.67
CA LYS A 533 -9.55 -27.57 7.23
C LYS A 533 -8.76 -28.21 8.40
N TYR A 534 -9.00 -29.50 8.64
CA TYR A 534 -8.25 -30.24 9.66
C TYR A 534 -6.80 -30.43 9.20
N VAL A 535 -5.86 -29.86 9.94
CA VAL A 535 -4.43 -30.04 9.73
C VAL A 535 -3.90 -30.94 10.83
N GLY A 536 -3.94 -32.26 10.62
CA GLY A 536 -3.48 -33.24 11.59
C GLY A 536 -2.38 -34.16 11.05
N GLY A 537 -1.63 -34.81 11.96
CA GLY A 537 -0.53 -35.69 11.56
C GLY A 537 -1.02 -36.92 10.78
N GLN A 538 -0.24 -37.31 9.77
CA GLN A 538 -0.55 -38.32 8.73
C GLN A 538 -0.77 -39.78 9.25
N ARG A 539 -0.83 -40.04 10.54
CA ARG A 539 -0.79 -41.41 11.06
C ARG A 539 -2.13 -42.07 11.41
N SER A 540 -3.23 -41.31 11.52
CA SER A 540 -4.57 -41.90 11.71
C SER A 540 -5.68 -40.93 11.29
N SER A 541 -6.75 -41.45 10.69
CA SER A 541 -7.96 -40.65 10.45
C SER A 541 -8.53 -40.18 11.78
N PRO A 542 -8.86 -38.88 11.95
CA PRO A 542 -9.40 -38.37 13.18
C PRO A 542 -10.81 -38.93 13.42
N GLU A 543 -11.13 -39.20 14.71
CA GLU A 543 -12.49 -39.57 15.09
C GLU A 543 -13.41 -38.32 14.98
N LEU A 544 -14.57 -38.50 14.34
CA LEU A 544 -15.58 -37.47 14.26
C LEU A 544 -16.12 -37.12 15.64
N SER A 545 -16.32 -35.82 15.89
CA SER A 545 -16.83 -35.35 17.17
C SER A 545 -18.32 -35.65 17.33
N THR A 546 -18.75 -35.93 18.56
CA THR A 546 -20.17 -36.09 18.91
C THR A 546 -20.75 -34.74 19.29
N ILE A 547 -21.85 -34.33 18.64
CA ILE A 547 -22.51 -33.06 18.90
C ILE A 547 -23.08 -33.02 20.32
N GLY A 548 -22.85 -31.92 21.04
CA GLY A 548 -23.30 -31.76 22.44
C GLY A 548 -22.45 -32.51 23.48
N GLY A 549 -21.39 -33.20 23.07
CA GLY A 549 -20.51 -33.95 23.98
C GLY A 549 -19.47 -33.05 24.67
N ALA A 550 -19.22 -33.33 25.96
CA ALA A 550 -18.17 -32.65 26.75
C ALA A 550 -16.73 -32.96 26.27
N SER A 551 -16.56 -33.92 25.35
CA SER A 551 -15.24 -34.36 24.87
C SER A 551 -14.49 -33.30 24.09
N TRP A 552 -15.18 -32.50 23.27
CA TRP A 552 -14.58 -31.43 22.52
C TRP A 552 -14.11 -30.30 23.43
N ALA A 553 -14.92 -29.87 24.39
CA ALA A 553 -14.54 -28.86 25.37
C ALA A 553 -13.30 -29.28 26.17
N LYS A 554 -13.23 -30.55 26.57
CA LYS A 554 -12.05 -31.09 27.27
C LYS A 554 -10.80 -31.12 26.39
N ARG A 555 -10.94 -31.46 25.11
CA ARG A 555 -9.80 -31.41 24.14
C ARG A 555 -9.31 -29.97 23.95
N LYS A 556 -10.21 -29.02 23.77
CA LYS A 556 -9.84 -27.59 23.68
C LYS A 556 -9.09 -27.12 24.92
N GLN A 557 -9.61 -27.45 26.13
CA GLN A 557 -8.97 -27.05 27.36
C GLN A 557 -7.57 -27.67 27.50
N LYS A 558 -7.40 -28.96 27.16
CA LYS A 558 -6.09 -29.62 27.20
C LYS A 558 -5.07 -28.98 26.24
N VAL A 559 -5.52 -28.53 25.05
CA VAL A 559 -4.66 -27.83 24.09
C VAL A 559 -4.32 -26.43 24.62
N ALA A 560 -5.30 -25.71 25.19
CA ALA A 560 -5.06 -24.40 25.78
C ALA A 560 -4.03 -24.46 26.91
N ASP A 561 -4.14 -25.47 27.81
CA ASP A 561 -3.16 -25.69 28.89
C ASP A 561 -1.75 -25.98 28.33
N ALA A 562 -1.65 -26.86 27.31
CA ALA A 562 -0.38 -27.16 26.65
C ALA A 562 0.24 -25.97 25.93
N VAL A 563 -0.58 -25.09 25.32
CA VAL A 563 -0.12 -23.86 24.70
C VAL A 563 0.38 -22.87 25.75
N ALA A 564 -0.31 -22.75 26.89
CA ALA A 564 0.14 -21.90 28.00
C ALA A 564 1.49 -22.38 28.58
N ASP A 565 1.68 -23.70 28.72
CA ASP A 565 2.98 -24.26 29.14
C ASP A 565 4.07 -23.95 28.13
N LEU A 566 3.81 -24.12 26.82
CA LEU A 566 4.74 -23.80 25.74
C LEU A 566 5.08 -22.32 25.72
N ALA A 567 4.10 -21.43 25.89
CA ALA A 567 4.31 -20.00 25.95
C ALA A 567 5.22 -19.62 27.13
N THR A 568 5.04 -20.27 28.29
CA THR A 568 5.90 -20.06 29.46
C THR A 568 7.34 -20.49 29.17
N ASP A 569 7.54 -21.63 28.52
CA ASP A 569 8.86 -22.13 28.14
C ASP A 569 9.53 -21.20 27.13
N MET A 570 8.78 -20.64 26.16
CA MET A 570 9.29 -19.68 25.20
C MET A 570 9.72 -18.37 25.86
N ILE A 571 8.95 -17.86 26.83
CA ILE A 571 9.32 -16.65 27.60
C ILE A 571 10.62 -16.89 28.39
N LEU A 572 10.75 -18.06 29.04
CA LEU A 572 11.97 -18.44 29.77
C LEU A 572 13.17 -18.56 28.82
N LEU A 573 12.96 -19.12 27.62
CA LEU A 573 14.00 -19.21 26.60
C LEU A 573 14.42 -17.83 26.11
N GLN A 574 13.48 -16.93 25.88
CA GLN A 574 13.76 -15.55 25.45
C GLN A 574 14.53 -14.77 26.53
N ALA A 575 14.12 -14.89 27.80
CA ALA A 575 14.85 -14.28 28.91
C ALA A 575 16.28 -14.83 29.03
N ALA A 576 16.47 -16.13 28.78
CA ALA A 576 17.80 -16.73 28.75
C ALA A 576 18.65 -16.22 27.57
N ARG A 577 18.05 -15.92 26.42
CA ARG A 577 18.75 -15.34 25.26
C ARG A 577 19.20 -13.92 25.53
N GLU A 578 18.37 -13.07 26.15
CA GLU A 578 18.73 -11.69 26.48
C GLU A 578 19.88 -11.58 27.48
N THR A 579 20.08 -12.62 28.30
CA THR A 579 21.18 -12.65 29.30
C THR A 579 22.49 -13.18 28.76
N LYS A 580 22.51 -13.84 27.58
CA LYS A 580 23.71 -14.42 27.01
C LYS A 580 24.23 -13.55 25.84
N PRO A 581 25.55 -13.23 25.81
CA PRO A 581 26.11 -12.52 24.67
C PRO A 581 26.00 -13.40 23.40
N GLY A 582 25.49 -12.82 22.31
CA GLY A 582 25.42 -13.46 21.01
C GLY A 582 26.75 -13.43 20.24
N PHE A 583 26.83 -14.13 19.14
CA PHE A 583 27.91 -14.01 18.19
C PHE A 583 27.60 -12.86 17.21
N ALA A 584 28.49 -11.87 17.16
CA ALA A 584 28.36 -10.78 16.19
C ALA A 584 28.89 -11.22 14.82
N TYR A 585 28.04 -11.17 13.79
CA TYR A 585 28.48 -11.43 12.42
C TYR A 585 29.36 -10.27 11.88
N PRO A 586 30.34 -10.55 11.01
CA PRO A 586 31.12 -9.52 10.36
C PRO A 586 30.23 -8.71 9.40
N GLN A 587 30.70 -7.51 9.03
CA GLN A 587 30.02 -6.71 8.00
C GLN A 587 29.87 -7.48 6.68
N ASP A 588 28.80 -7.20 5.95
CA ASP A 588 28.48 -7.88 4.70
C ASP A 588 29.62 -7.78 3.69
N SER A 589 30.04 -8.95 3.21
CA SER A 589 31.05 -9.03 2.16
C SER A 589 30.50 -8.52 0.81
N HIS A 590 31.40 -8.23 -0.14
CA HIS A 590 31.00 -7.84 -1.50
C HIS A 590 30.06 -8.88 -2.15
N MET A 591 30.28 -10.18 -1.90
CA MET A 591 29.40 -11.25 -2.40
C MET A 591 27.99 -11.18 -1.84
N VAL A 592 27.82 -10.85 -0.54
CA VAL A 592 26.50 -10.71 0.08
C VAL A 592 25.77 -9.51 -0.52
N LYS A 593 26.44 -8.37 -0.65
CA LYS A 593 25.87 -7.18 -1.30
C LYS A 593 25.49 -7.43 -2.77
N GLU A 594 26.28 -8.22 -3.49
CA GLU A 594 25.97 -8.60 -4.87
C GLU A 594 24.77 -9.54 -4.94
N PHE A 595 24.64 -10.46 -3.98
CA PHE A 595 23.48 -11.33 -3.87
C PHE A 595 22.21 -10.53 -3.54
N ASP A 596 22.28 -9.64 -2.54
CA ASP A 596 21.15 -8.79 -2.15
C ASP A 596 20.70 -7.89 -3.32
N ALA A 597 21.64 -7.27 -4.02
CA ALA A 597 21.35 -6.46 -5.21
C ALA A 597 20.79 -7.26 -6.40
N ALA A 598 21.11 -8.56 -6.49
CA ALA A 598 20.62 -9.45 -7.54
C ALA A 598 19.32 -10.16 -7.18
N PHE A 599 18.83 -10.02 -5.94
CA PHE A 599 17.61 -10.67 -5.48
C PHE A 599 16.39 -10.08 -6.22
N PRO A 600 15.57 -10.91 -6.89
CA PRO A 600 14.54 -10.42 -7.81
C PRO A 600 13.25 -9.98 -7.09
N TYR A 601 13.17 -10.10 -5.77
CA TYR A 601 11.99 -9.80 -4.98
C TYR A 601 12.31 -8.71 -3.95
N GLU A 602 11.29 -7.93 -3.58
CA GLU A 602 11.35 -7.05 -2.41
C GLU A 602 11.13 -7.85 -1.14
N GLU A 603 11.95 -7.61 -0.14
CA GLU A 603 11.76 -8.15 1.19
C GLU A 603 10.51 -7.55 1.83
N THR A 604 9.72 -8.38 2.47
CA THR A 604 8.63 -7.91 3.31
C THR A 604 9.17 -7.17 4.53
N PRO A 605 8.40 -6.29 5.18
CA PRO A 605 8.82 -5.63 6.42
C PRO A 605 9.30 -6.60 7.50
N ASP A 606 8.68 -7.79 7.58
CA ASP A 606 9.06 -8.82 8.54
C ASP A 606 10.40 -9.47 8.18
N GLN A 607 10.67 -9.67 6.89
CA GLN A 607 11.96 -10.15 6.41
C GLN A 607 13.07 -9.15 6.69
N LEU A 608 12.82 -7.85 6.45
CA LEU A 608 13.78 -6.78 6.78
C LEU A 608 14.04 -6.73 8.29
N SER A 609 12.99 -6.78 9.11
CA SER A 609 13.13 -6.83 10.57
C SER A 609 13.91 -8.05 11.01
N ALA A 610 13.63 -9.22 10.43
CA ALA A 610 14.36 -10.45 10.74
C ALA A 610 15.83 -10.39 10.34
N ILE A 611 16.15 -9.75 9.22
CA ILE A 611 17.53 -9.53 8.78
C ILE A 611 18.28 -8.61 9.76
N GLU A 612 17.63 -7.51 10.19
CA GLU A 612 18.21 -6.58 11.17
C GLU A 612 18.40 -7.26 12.54
N ASP A 613 17.43 -8.06 12.98
CA ASP A 613 17.51 -8.79 14.25
C ASP A 613 18.59 -9.89 14.23
N CYS A 614 18.90 -10.43 13.05
CA CYS A 614 19.96 -11.44 12.87
C CYS A 614 21.35 -10.82 12.76
N LYS A 615 21.48 -9.61 12.27
CA LYS A 615 22.75 -8.86 12.12
C LYS A 615 23.15 -8.14 13.40
#